data_2364d76cfbfa3223e327f35ade4c1c22
#
_entry.id   2364d76cfbfa3223e327f35ade4c1c22
#
_cell.length_a   1.000
_cell.length_b   1.000
_cell.length_c   1.000
_cell.angle_alpha   90.00
_cell.angle_beta   90.00
_cell.angle_gamma   90.00
#
_symmetry.space_group_name_H-M   'P 1'
#
loop_
_entity.id
_entity.type
_entity.pdbx_description
1 polymer ?
#
loop_
_entity_poly.entity_id
_entity_poly.type
_entity_poly.pdbx_seq_one_letter_code
_entity_poly.pdbx_strand_id
1 'polypeptide(L)'
;MKYRICISALLLWAGMQLSASNNQEEVVIKIIETSDVHGNFFPYNFIERKEWSGSLARVHSFVKEQREKYGDNCLLMDNGDILQGQPTAYYYNFMDTVSTHVAADMMNYMGYVVGNMGNHDVDRKSVV
;
A
#
# COMPACT_ATOMS: atom_id res chain seq x y z
N MET A 1 4.85 -49.11 -62.17
CA MET A 1 4.89 -47.63 -62.06
C MET A 1 3.74 -47.14 -61.18
N LYS A 2 3.70 -47.44 -59.88
CA LYS A 2 2.55 -47.07 -59.01
C LYS A 2 2.88 -46.75 -57.54
N TYR A 3 4.11 -46.36 -57.18
CA TYR A 3 4.44 -46.09 -55.76
C TYR A 3 5.21 -44.78 -55.46
N ARG A 4 4.99 -43.75 -56.29
CA ARG A 4 5.77 -42.49 -56.11
C ARG A 4 5.01 -41.30 -55.50
N ILE A 5 3.76 -41.44 -55.09
CA ILE A 5 2.92 -40.31 -54.65
C ILE A 5 2.68 -40.25 -53.15
N CYS A 6 2.99 -41.30 -52.35
CA CYS A 6 2.67 -41.33 -50.93
C CYS A 6 3.76 -40.77 -49.97
N ILE A 7 4.95 -40.42 -50.46
CA ILE A 7 6.04 -39.96 -49.56
C ILE A 7 6.06 -38.44 -49.36
N SER A 8 5.48 -37.71 -50.34
CA SER A 8 5.48 -36.23 -50.26
C SER A 8 4.43 -35.63 -49.33
N ALA A 9 3.39 -36.36 -48.95
CA ALA A 9 2.33 -35.87 -48.05
C ALA A 9 2.67 -36.02 -46.55
N LEU A 10 3.60 -36.91 -46.21
CA LEU A 10 4.01 -37.13 -44.79
C LEU A 10 5.05 -36.14 -44.28
N LEU A 11 5.76 -35.43 -45.15
CA LEU A 11 6.78 -34.45 -44.78
C LEU A 11 6.23 -33.05 -44.53
N LEU A 12 4.98 -32.77 -44.91
CA LEU A 12 4.34 -31.46 -44.69
C LEU A 12 3.59 -31.35 -43.37
N TRP A 13 3.41 -32.44 -42.61
CA TRP A 13 2.67 -32.45 -41.35
C TRP A 13 3.55 -32.38 -40.12
N ALA A 14 4.88 -32.42 -40.26
CA ALA A 14 5.84 -32.39 -39.15
C ALA A 14 6.34 -30.96 -38.79
N GLY A 15 5.84 -29.93 -39.46
CA GLY A 15 6.41 -28.57 -39.40
C GLY A 15 5.60 -27.51 -38.64
N MET A 16 4.48 -27.83 -37.98
CA MET A 16 3.67 -26.79 -37.31
C MET A 16 3.31 -27.17 -35.87
N GLN A 17 4.31 -27.43 -35.05
CA GLN A 17 4.20 -27.25 -33.60
C GLN A 17 4.70 -25.84 -33.29
N LEU A 18 3.89 -24.83 -33.56
CA LEU A 18 4.07 -23.53 -32.91
C LEU A 18 3.74 -23.74 -31.44
N SER A 19 4.76 -23.99 -30.63
CA SER A 19 4.68 -23.80 -29.20
C SER A 19 4.47 -22.29 -28.98
N ALA A 20 3.22 -21.88 -28.80
CA ALA A 20 2.93 -20.59 -28.19
C ALA A 20 3.47 -20.65 -26.75
N SER A 21 4.70 -20.23 -26.55
CA SER A 21 5.23 -19.93 -25.23
C SER A 21 4.42 -18.76 -24.72
N ASN A 22 3.42 -19.07 -23.89
CA ASN A 22 2.65 -18.05 -23.18
C ASN A 22 3.56 -17.55 -22.04
N ASN A 23 4.53 -16.71 -22.39
CA ASN A 23 5.28 -15.95 -21.41
C ASN A 23 4.32 -14.90 -20.82
N GLN A 24 3.47 -15.33 -19.89
CA GLN A 24 2.77 -14.40 -19.04
C GLN A 24 3.81 -13.87 -18.05
N GLU A 25 4.15 -12.61 -18.22
CA GLU A 25 4.99 -11.90 -17.26
C GLU A 25 4.16 -11.71 -15.99
N GLU A 26 4.56 -12.37 -14.90
CA GLU A 26 3.89 -12.24 -13.61
C GLU A 26 4.27 -10.89 -12.99
N VAL A 27 3.27 -10.04 -12.74
CA VAL A 27 3.44 -8.76 -12.04
C VAL A 27 3.00 -8.94 -10.59
N VAL A 28 3.92 -8.76 -9.65
CA VAL A 28 3.62 -8.79 -8.22
C VAL A 28 3.36 -7.37 -7.73
N ILE A 29 2.17 -7.15 -7.16
CA ILE A 29 1.79 -5.88 -6.52
C ILE A 29 1.78 -6.09 -5.00
N LYS A 30 2.55 -5.27 -4.29
CA LYS A 30 2.57 -5.24 -2.83
C LYS A 30 1.63 -4.15 -2.34
N ILE A 31 0.59 -4.52 -1.61
CA ILE A 31 -0.33 -3.59 -0.95
C ILE A 31 -0.02 -3.58 0.55
N ILE A 32 0.13 -2.39 1.11
CA ILE A 32 0.29 -2.12 2.53
C ILE A 32 -0.88 -1.24 2.94
N GLU A 33 -1.58 -1.66 3.97
CA GLU A 33 -2.73 -0.95 4.52
C GLU A 33 -2.45 -0.57 5.97
N THR A 34 -2.81 0.67 6.35
CA THR A 34 -2.92 1.12 7.72
C THR A 34 -4.38 1.38 8.06
N SER A 35 -4.76 1.15 9.30
CA SER A 35 -6.08 1.42 9.85
C SER A 35 -5.93 1.78 11.31
N ASP A 36 -6.86 2.61 11.83
CA ASP A 36 -6.97 2.90 13.26
C ASP A 36 -5.65 3.43 13.88
N VAL A 37 -4.97 4.31 13.16
CA VAL A 37 -3.71 4.91 13.63
C VAL A 37 -3.95 5.77 14.87
N HIS A 38 -5.11 6.41 14.99
CA HIS A 38 -5.55 7.16 16.17
C HIS A 38 -4.50 8.14 16.69
N GLY A 39 -3.87 8.90 15.80
CA GLY A 39 -2.87 9.90 16.13
C GLY A 39 -1.54 9.33 16.65
N ASN A 40 -1.31 8.02 16.57
CA ASN A 40 -0.04 7.39 16.94
C ASN A 40 1.01 7.61 15.84
N PHE A 41 1.45 8.85 15.70
CA PHE A 41 2.42 9.23 14.67
C PHE A 41 3.85 8.85 15.06
N PHE A 42 4.19 8.94 16.35
CA PHE A 42 5.54 8.76 16.88
C PHE A 42 5.66 7.47 17.70
N PRO A 43 6.85 6.88 17.84
CA PRO A 43 7.08 5.68 18.63
C PRO A 43 7.08 5.99 20.15
N TYR A 44 6.18 6.87 20.57
CA TYR A 44 6.04 7.30 21.95
C TYR A 44 4.58 7.66 22.25
N ASN A 45 4.03 7.08 23.32
CA ASN A 45 2.70 7.42 23.83
C ASN A 45 2.81 8.60 24.81
N PHE A 46 2.33 9.77 24.40
CA PHE A 46 2.41 11.00 25.19
C PHE A 46 1.46 11.01 26.40
N ILE A 47 0.39 10.21 26.37
CA ILE A 47 -0.56 10.06 27.49
C ILE A 47 0.08 9.21 28.59
N GLU A 48 0.59 8.06 28.24
CA GLU A 48 1.21 7.12 29.18
C GLU A 48 2.69 7.40 29.46
N ARG A 49 3.29 8.34 28.72
CA ARG A 49 4.70 8.78 28.84
C ARG A 49 5.70 7.63 28.73
N LYS A 50 5.50 6.75 27.77
CA LYS A 50 6.36 5.60 27.51
C LYS A 50 6.56 5.35 26.02
N GLU A 51 7.57 4.57 25.69
CA GLU A 51 7.75 4.07 24.32
C GLU A 51 6.53 3.26 23.86
N TRP A 52 6.24 3.36 22.57
CA TRP A 52 5.12 2.69 21.94
C TRP A 52 5.57 1.91 20.70
N SER A 53 5.15 0.64 20.62
CA SER A 53 5.53 -0.23 19.50
C SER A 53 4.78 0.10 18.21
N GLY A 54 3.54 0.57 18.31
CA GLY A 54 2.72 0.97 17.17
C GLY A 54 2.90 2.46 16.87
N SER A 55 3.32 2.81 15.64
CA SER A 55 3.34 4.22 15.21
C SER A 55 3.50 4.31 13.70
N LEU A 56 3.04 5.42 13.13
CA LEU A 56 3.18 5.69 11.70
C LEU A 56 4.66 5.80 11.29
N ALA A 57 5.52 6.35 12.17
CA ALA A 57 6.96 6.40 11.95
C ALA A 57 7.60 5.00 11.80
N ARG A 58 7.11 3.99 12.54
CA ARG A 58 7.59 2.62 12.38
C ARG A 58 7.05 1.97 11.10
N VAL A 59 5.79 2.27 10.76
CA VAL A 59 5.21 1.87 9.47
C VAL A 59 6.03 2.42 8.31
N HIS A 60 6.49 3.68 8.39
CA HIS A 60 7.35 4.28 7.36
C HIS A 60 8.62 3.47 7.13
N SER A 61 9.30 3.02 8.20
CA SER A 61 10.51 2.21 8.07
C SER A 61 10.23 0.89 7.32
N PHE A 62 9.12 0.24 7.65
CA PHE A 62 8.67 -0.96 6.95
C PHE A 62 8.32 -0.70 5.48
N VAL A 63 7.56 0.38 5.20
CA VAL A 63 7.21 0.77 3.83
C VAL A 63 8.45 1.03 2.98
N LYS A 64 9.45 1.71 3.55
CA LYS A 64 10.71 1.98 2.87
C LYS A 64 11.40 0.68 2.45
N GLU A 65 11.50 -0.29 3.35
CA GLU A 65 12.06 -1.62 3.05
C GLU A 65 11.28 -2.34 1.94
N GLN A 66 9.93 -2.27 1.99
CA GLN A 66 9.10 -2.90 0.96
C GLN A 66 9.25 -2.21 -0.41
N ARG A 67 9.40 -0.89 -0.45
CA ARG A 67 9.65 -0.16 -1.69
C ARG A 67 11.02 -0.45 -2.31
N GLU A 68 12.03 -0.73 -1.51
CA GLU A 68 13.33 -1.20 -2.02
C GLU A 68 13.18 -2.53 -2.77
N LYS A 69 12.24 -3.38 -2.37
CA LYS A 69 11.99 -4.69 -2.97
C LYS A 69 11.04 -4.66 -4.16
N TYR A 70 9.95 -3.88 -4.07
CA TYR A 70 8.85 -3.92 -5.03
C TYR A 70 8.76 -2.67 -5.92
N GLY A 71 9.57 -1.63 -5.66
CA GLY A 71 9.56 -0.38 -6.42
C GLY A 71 8.18 0.27 -6.45
N ASP A 72 7.77 0.71 -7.64
CA ASP A 72 6.47 1.37 -7.88
C ASP A 72 5.27 0.42 -7.72
N ASN A 73 5.52 -0.88 -7.65
CA ASN A 73 4.47 -1.87 -7.38
C ASN A 73 4.14 -1.98 -5.87
N CYS A 74 4.71 -1.13 -5.02
CA CYS A 74 4.39 -1.06 -3.59
C CYS A 74 3.42 0.09 -3.33
N LEU A 75 2.15 -0.24 -3.09
CA LEU A 75 1.07 0.70 -2.81
C LEU A 75 0.84 0.80 -1.30
N LEU A 76 0.72 2.04 -0.79
CA LEU A 76 0.41 2.32 0.61
C LEU A 76 -0.95 3.00 0.69
N MET A 77 -1.86 2.45 1.48
CA MET A 77 -3.24 2.89 1.64
C MET A 77 -3.59 3.07 3.12
N ASP A 78 -4.55 3.95 3.41
CA ASP A 78 -5.10 4.12 4.76
C ASP A 78 -6.61 3.88 4.76
N ASN A 79 -7.10 3.14 5.75
CA ASN A 79 -8.51 2.79 5.89
C ASN A 79 -9.27 3.68 6.89
N GLY A 80 -8.64 4.75 7.39
CA GLY A 80 -9.26 5.74 8.25
C GLY A 80 -8.97 5.57 9.74
N ASP A 81 -9.63 6.42 10.53
CA ASP A 81 -9.45 6.58 11.96
C ASP A 81 -8.01 7.02 12.34
N ILE A 82 -7.53 8.02 11.62
CA ILE A 82 -6.19 8.59 11.82
C ILE A 82 -6.22 9.87 12.67
N LEU A 83 -7.31 10.65 12.63
CA LEU A 83 -7.36 12.03 13.14
C LEU A 83 -7.75 12.15 14.61
N GLN A 84 -8.08 11.06 15.30
CA GLN A 84 -8.49 11.09 16.71
C GLN A 84 -7.59 10.19 17.57
N GLY A 85 -7.33 10.58 18.83
CA GLY A 85 -6.67 9.72 19.82
C GLY A 85 -5.55 10.44 20.55
N GLN A 86 -4.34 10.46 20.06
CA GLN A 86 -3.20 11.06 20.74
C GLN A 86 -3.27 12.61 20.80
N PRO A 87 -2.64 13.24 21.80
CA PRO A 87 -2.63 14.71 21.97
C PRO A 87 -2.16 15.48 20.75
N THR A 88 -1.28 14.89 19.93
CA THR A 88 -0.80 15.52 18.69
C THR A 88 -1.93 15.70 17.69
N ALA A 89 -2.78 14.68 17.48
CA ALA A 89 -3.94 14.79 16.60
C ALA A 89 -4.91 15.84 17.14
N TYR A 90 -5.18 15.82 18.46
CA TYR A 90 -6.03 16.82 19.10
C TYR A 90 -5.52 18.24 18.86
N TYR A 91 -4.23 18.48 19.02
CA TYR A 91 -3.62 19.80 18.84
C TYR A 91 -3.90 20.36 17.44
N TYR A 92 -3.66 19.58 16.38
CA TYR A 92 -3.91 20.03 15.02
C TYR A 92 -5.40 20.11 14.65
N ASN A 93 -6.25 19.32 15.28
CA ASN A 93 -7.68 19.39 15.04
C ASN A 93 -8.34 20.63 15.66
N PHE A 94 -7.85 21.12 16.82
CA PHE A 94 -8.60 22.07 17.63
C PHE A 94 -7.79 23.29 18.09
N MET A 95 -6.47 23.22 18.12
CA MET A 95 -5.61 24.32 18.61
C MET A 95 -4.90 25.03 17.48
N ASP A 96 -4.22 24.30 16.62
CA ASP A 96 -3.55 24.86 15.44
C ASP A 96 -4.32 24.44 14.17
N THR A 97 -5.32 25.23 13.84
CA THR A 97 -6.18 25.01 12.65
C THR A 97 -5.67 25.73 11.40
N VAL A 98 -4.50 26.37 11.47
CA VAL A 98 -3.90 27.17 10.38
C VAL A 98 -2.80 26.38 9.68
N SER A 99 -1.95 25.69 10.43
CA SER A 99 -0.88 24.87 9.87
C SER A 99 -1.45 23.62 9.18
N THR A 100 -0.69 23.05 8.24
CA THR A 100 -1.04 21.77 7.66
C THR A 100 -1.13 20.71 8.77
N HIS A 101 -2.17 19.93 8.75
CA HIS A 101 -2.35 18.88 9.76
C HIS A 101 -1.24 17.83 9.64
N VAL A 102 -0.58 17.50 10.76
CA VAL A 102 0.57 16.57 10.76
C VAL A 102 0.27 15.22 10.11
N ALA A 103 -0.96 14.71 10.23
CA ALA A 103 -1.35 13.47 9.55
C ALA A 103 -1.24 13.60 8.03
N ALA A 104 -1.71 14.73 7.47
CA ALA A 104 -1.64 14.99 6.03
C ALA A 104 -0.18 15.09 5.57
N ASP A 105 0.67 15.81 6.32
CA ASP A 105 2.09 15.92 6.00
C ASP A 105 2.80 14.56 6.03
N MET A 106 2.50 13.74 7.04
CA MET A 106 3.09 12.40 7.15
C MET A 106 2.58 11.48 6.04
N MET A 107 1.29 11.48 5.73
CA MET A 107 0.73 10.67 4.65
C MET A 107 1.32 11.07 3.30
N ASN A 108 1.44 12.36 3.01
CA ASN A 108 2.08 12.86 1.80
C ASN A 108 3.57 12.45 1.74
N TYR A 109 4.30 12.65 2.84
CA TYR A 109 5.72 12.27 2.92
C TYR A 109 5.93 10.77 2.74
N MET A 110 5.05 9.95 3.30
CA MET A 110 5.09 8.50 3.17
C MET A 110 4.59 7.99 1.81
N GLY A 111 3.97 8.85 1.01
CA GLY A 111 3.44 8.51 -0.32
C GLY A 111 2.25 7.56 -0.25
N TYR A 112 1.28 7.86 0.58
CA TYR A 112 -0.03 7.20 0.53
C TYR A 112 -0.71 7.52 -0.79
N VAL A 113 -1.23 6.49 -1.45
CA VAL A 113 -1.92 6.65 -2.74
C VAL A 113 -3.42 6.90 -2.58
N VAL A 114 -3.99 6.48 -1.45
CA VAL A 114 -5.38 6.70 -1.07
C VAL A 114 -5.52 6.67 0.44
N GLY A 115 -6.42 7.49 0.97
CA GLY A 115 -6.88 7.45 2.35
C GLY A 115 -8.41 7.42 2.39
N ASN A 116 -8.95 6.69 3.36
CA ASN A 116 -10.36 6.65 3.67
C ASN A 116 -10.62 7.49 4.93
N MET A 117 -11.89 7.80 5.19
CA MET A 117 -12.33 8.43 6.43
C MET A 117 -13.04 7.40 7.30
N GLY A 118 -12.52 7.19 8.49
CA GLY A 118 -13.16 6.35 9.49
C GLY A 118 -14.26 7.09 10.26
N ASN A 119 -14.95 6.39 11.13
CA ASN A 119 -16.04 6.99 11.90
C ASN A 119 -15.53 8.05 12.90
N HIS A 120 -14.32 7.88 13.45
CA HIS A 120 -13.70 8.85 14.35
C HIS A 120 -13.13 10.08 13.64
N ASP A 121 -12.88 10.02 12.35
CA ASP A 121 -12.40 11.17 11.57
C ASP A 121 -13.51 12.18 11.30
N VAL A 122 -14.78 11.72 11.27
CA VAL A 122 -15.96 12.57 11.01
C VAL A 122 -16.75 12.93 12.27
N ASP A 123 -16.58 12.22 13.37
CA ASP A 123 -17.30 12.46 14.61
C ASP A 123 -16.56 13.45 15.52
N ARG A 124 -16.90 14.74 15.36
CA ARG A 124 -16.38 15.80 16.22
C ARG A 124 -16.86 15.75 17.68
N LYS A 125 -17.81 14.88 18.03
CA LYS A 125 -18.41 14.83 19.37
C LYS A 125 -17.69 13.89 20.33
N SER A 126 -16.88 13.00 19.85
CA SER A 126 -16.17 12.03 20.68
C SER A 126 -14.86 12.54 21.29
N VAL A 127 -14.68 13.84 21.42
CA VAL A 127 -13.46 14.51 21.96
C VAL A 127 -13.73 15.09 23.34
N VAL A 128 -14.65 14.52 24.11
CA VAL A 128 -14.86 14.92 25.52
C VAL A 128 -14.56 13.75 26.45
#